data_8c20727b5c5d4bf1f35341a71934ebea
#
_entry.id   8c20727b5c5d4bf1f35341a71934ebea
#
_cell.length_a   1.000
_cell.length_b   1.000
_cell.length_c   1.000
_cell.angle_alpha   90.00
_cell.angle_beta   90.00
_cell.angle_gamma   90.00
#
_symmetry.space_group_name_H-M   'P 1'
#
loop_
_entity.id
_entity.type
_entity.pdbx_description
1 polymer ?
#
loop_
_entity_poly.entity_id
_entity_poly.type
_entity_poly.pdbx_seq_one_letter_code
_entity_poly.pdbx_strand_id
1 'polypeptide(L)'
;MIKTISFFFLTFPLLIFMRCSGGGHEAINQQTGEDTLATDIVVIDSVSYEGLKFYYPPIASIGLVVGDEPDTSNFYLSFCCAAAYTHKSIYQHKGPAEHIHVAGNHIDGGELHRGYPDDTINTGGFVVYPYPYPEDCQWKIVDRQEFAQRVSSETKPCTAFQQELLILDGKIQRFNRPDRPENYRALCNYKGRLCVVDGTQKQLLSSFVDLLCNADIEDALYLDMGDWKYSWYRDYPEDIDSEWGAAKIIYPKPEKGGYYGSNWLVFYLVN
;
A
#
# COMPACT_ATOMS: atom_id res chain seq x y z
N MET A 1 13.19 38.29 -46.30
CA MET A 1 12.13 37.29 -46.49
C MET A 1 11.39 37.14 -45.18
N ILE A 2 10.26 37.81 -45.06
CA ILE A 2 9.45 37.87 -43.85
C ILE A 2 8.35 36.83 -44.05
N LYS A 3 8.27 35.81 -43.15
CA LYS A 3 7.19 34.82 -43.14
C LYS A 3 6.11 35.28 -42.15
N THR A 4 4.98 35.58 -42.69
CA THR A 4 3.73 35.95 -41.98
C THR A 4 3.11 34.71 -41.35
N ILE A 5 2.84 34.76 -40.03
CA ILE A 5 2.10 33.71 -39.29
C ILE A 5 0.65 34.19 -39.18
N SER A 6 -0.29 33.44 -39.81
CA SER A 6 -1.74 33.65 -39.69
C SER A 6 -2.27 32.95 -38.47
N PHE A 7 -2.90 33.71 -37.57
CA PHE A 7 -3.70 33.20 -36.46
C PHE A 7 -5.15 32.93 -36.94
N PHE A 8 -5.58 31.69 -36.80
CA PHE A 8 -7.00 31.32 -36.96
C PHE A 8 -7.70 31.43 -35.61
N PHE A 9 -8.64 32.38 -35.53
CA PHE A 9 -9.60 32.45 -34.44
C PHE A 9 -10.79 31.53 -34.74
N LEU A 10 -11.01 30.52 -33.93
CA LEU A 10 -12.21 29.68 -33.93
C LEU A 10 -13.24 30.30 -32.98
N THR A 11 -14.29 30.89 -33.54
CA THR A 11 -15.44 31.39 -32.79
C THR A 11 -16.44 30.25 -32.58
N PHE A 12 -16.75 29.95 -31.34
CA PHE A 12 -17.83 29.06 -30.95
C PHE A 12 -19.14 29.84 -30.84
N PRO A 13 -20.27 29.36 -31.40
CA PRO A 13 -21.56 29.98 -31.23
C PRO A 13 -22.19 29.59 -29.88
N LEU A 14 -22.60 30.61 -29.15
CA LEU A 14 -23.35 30.54 -27.91
C LEU A 14 -24.81 30.22 -28.22
N LEU A 15 -25.30 29.02 -27.91
CA LEU A 15 -26.71 28.64 -28.04
C LEU A 15 -27.48 29.08 -26.79
N ILE A 16 -28.25 30.13 -26.93
CA ILE A 16 -29.20 30.62 -25.92
C ILE A 16 -30.50 29.83 -26.05
N PHE A 17 -30.82 29.00 -25.05
CA PHE A 17 -32.15 28.39 -24.89
C PHE A 17 -33.06 29.32 -24.07
N MET A 18 -34.00 29.97 -24.74
CA MET A 18 -35.15 30.59 -24.09
C MET A 18 -36.11 29.51 -23.61
N ARG A 19 -36.43 29.53 -22.35
CA ARG A 19 -37.48 28.69 -21.75
C ARG A 19 -38.65 29.58 -21.32
N CYS A 20 -39.81 29.34 -21.93
CA CYS A 20 -41.08 30.00 -21.62
C CYS A 20 -41.57 29.64 -20.19
N SER A 21 -42.16 30.64 -19.59
CA SER A 21 -42.81 30.67 -18.29
C SER A 21 -44.10 29.85 -18.26
N GLY A 22 -44.27 29.12 -17.14
CA GLY A 22 -45.59 28.62 -16.70
C GLY A 22 -45.60 28.68 -15.18
N GLY A 23 -46.53 29.45 -14.61
CA GLY A 23 -46.58 29.77 -13.19
C GLY A 23 -47.06 28.61 -12.31
N GLY A 24 -46.56 28.60 -11.08
CA GLY A 24 -47.02 27.80 -9.97
C GLY A 24 -46.29 28.26 -8.73
N HIS A 25 -47.02 28.93 -7.81
CA HIS A 25 -46.53 29.32 -6.50
C HIS A 25 -46.37 28.07 -5.64
N GLU A 26 -45.13 27.64 -5.37
CA GLU A 26 -44.83 26.79 -4.25
C GLU A 26 -43.64 27.37 -3.48
N ALA A 27 -43.78 27.36 -2.16
CA ALA A 27 -42.86 27.93 -1.20
C ALA A 27 -41.47 27.33 -1.31
N ILE A 28 -40.48 28.17 -1.58
CA ILE A 28 -39.07 27.78 -1.59
C ILE A 28 -38.60 27.65 -0.13
N ASN A 29 -38.57 26.42 0.37
CA ASN A 29 -37.76 26.07 1.51
C ASN A 29 -36.29 26.12 1.02
N GLN A 30 -35.59 27.18 1.37
CA GLN A 30 -34.14 27.24 1.24
C GLN A 30 -33.54 26.28 2.27
N GLN A 31 -33.35 25.04 1.86
CA GLN A 31 -32.48 24.09 2.51
C GLN A 31 -31.06 24.47 2.06
N THR A 32 -30.34 25.24 2.88
CA THR A 32 -28.91 25.40 2.79
C THR A 32 -28.31 24.02 2.98
N GLY A 33 -27.97 23.37 1.84
CA GLY A 33 -27.17 22.16 1.85
C GLY A 33 -25.77 22.54 2.34
N GLU A 34 -25.50 22.38 3.62
CA GLU A 34 -24.15 22.11 4.07
C GLU A 34 -23.78 20.75 3.45
N ASP A 35 -22.94 20.79 2.40
CA ASP A 35 -22.15 19.67 1.98
C ASP A 35 -21.19 19.33 3.14
N THR A 36 -21.74 18.64 4.13
CA THR A 36 -20.93 17.83 5.03
C THR A 36 -20.32 16.77 4.15
N LEU A 37 -19.05 16.94 3.78
CA LEU A 37 -18.16 15.85 3.41
C LEU A 37 -18.25 14.85 4.56
N ALA A 38 -19.16 13.87 4.42
CA ALA A 38 -19.18 12.69 5.24
C ALA A 38 -17.83 12.02 4.96
N THR A 39 -16.85 12.27 5.80
CA THR A 39 -15.65 11.45 5.89
C THR A 39 -16.18 10.09 6.31
N ASP A 40 -16.32 9.18 5.33
CA ASP A 40 -16.54 7.78 5.61
C ASP A 40 -15.39 7.30 6.48
N ILE A 41 -15.64 7.25 7.79
CA ILE A 41 -14.72 6.71 8.79
C ILE A 41 -14.63 5.22 8.50
N VAL A 42 -13.60 4.83 7.75
CA VAL A 42 -13.40 3.43 7.38
C VAL A 42 -12.81 2.71 8.59
N VAL A 43 -13.68 2.03 9.32
CA VAL A 43 -13.29 0.96 10.25
C VAL A 43 -12.36 0.00 9.50
N ILE A 44 -11.27 -0.48 10.13
CA ILE A 44 -10.49 -1.59 9.58
C ILE A 44 -11.42 -2.79 9.53
N ASP A 45 -12.05 -2.99 8.38
CA ASP A 45 -12.93 -4.11 8.16
C ASP A 45 -12.06 -5.33 7.87
N SER A 46 -12.01 -6.27 8.81
CA SER A 46 -11.37 -7.55 8.56
C SER A 46 -12.42 -8.51 8.05
N VAL A 47 -12.52 -8.66 6.75
CA VAL A 47 -13.36 -9.68 6.14
C VAL A 47 -12.59 -10.99 6.08
N SER A 48 -13.20 -12.09 6.52
CA SER A 48 -12.66 -13.43 6.36
C SER A 48 -13.29 -14.08 5.13
N TYR A 49 -12.45 -14.56 4.20
CA TYR A 49 -12.87 -15.29 3.01
C TYR A 49 -12.09 -16.59 2.93
N GLU A 50 -12.78 -17.75 2.97
CA GLU A 50 -12.24 -19.09 2.68
C GLU A 50 -10.76 -19.33 3.01
N GLY A 51 -10.32 -19.08 4.25
CA GLY A 51 -8.93 -19.27 4.66
C GLY A 51 -8.03 -18.04 4.51
N LEU A 52 -8.59 -16.89 4.11
CA LEU A 52 -7.93 -15.59 4.04
C LEU A 52 -8.55 -14.60 5.04
N LYS A 53 -7.73 -13.70 5.55
CA LYS A 53 -8.15 -12.56 6.36
C LYS A 53 -7.63 -11.27 5.75
N PHE A 54 -8.55 -10.37 5.39
CA PHE A 54 -8.25 -9.09 4.77
C PHE A 54 -8.20 -8.00 5.82
N TYR A 55 -7.21 -7.12 5.72
CA TYR A 55 -7.11 -5.89 6.49
C TYR A 55 -7.09 -4.72 5.52
N TYR A 56 -7.98 -3.76 5.71
CA TYR A 56 -8.10 -2.54 4.91
C TYR A 56 -7.68 -1.34 5.74
N PRO A 57 -6.38 -1.04 5.88
CA PRO A 57 -5.96 0.13 6.64
C PRO A 57 -6.51 1.40 6.00
N PRO A 58 -6.98 2.37 6.78
CA PRO A 58 -7.24 3.70 6.25
C PRO A 58 -5.94 4.29 5.76
N ILE A 59 -5.96 4.86 4.54
CA ILE A 59 -4.75 5.30 3.85
C ILE A 59 -4.80 6.80 3.66
N ALA A 60 -4.11 7.56 4.51
CA ALA A 60 -3.72 8.93 4.20
C ALA A 60 -2.33 8.94 3.54
N SER A 61 -1.38 8.19 4.11
CA SER A 61 -0.09 7.94 3.47
C SER A 61 0.46 6.56 3.85
N ILE A 62 1.43 6.09 3.07
CA ILE A 62 2.07 4.78 3.23
C ILE A 62 3.57 5.01 3.31
N GLY A 63 4.23 4.38 4.28
CA GLY A 63 5.68 4.47 4.46
C GLY A 63 6.37 3.13 4.60
N LEU A 64 7.65 3.12 4.29
CA LEU A 64 8.59 2.08 4.69
C LEU A 64 9.44 2.66 5.82
N VAL A 65 9.46 1.99 6.96
CA VAL A 65 10.35 2.33 8.09
C VAL A 65 11.45 1.30 8.13
N VAL A 66 12.70 1.73 8.10
CA VAL A 66 13.88 0.86 8.12
C VAL A 66 14.60 1.01 9.45
N GLY A 67 14.98 -0.11 10.05
CA GLY A 67 15.68 -0.15 11.35
C GLY A 67 14.72 -0.42 12.50
N ASP A 68 14.44 0.59 13.30
CA ASP A 68 13.67 0.43 14.52
C ASP A 68 12.18 0.16 14.25
N GLU A 69 11.62 -0.69 15.09
CA GLU A 69 10.22 -1.05 15.03
C GLU A 69 9.32 0.16 15.35
N PRO A 70 8.28 0.42 14.52
CA PRO A 70 7.31 1.47 14.78
C PRO A 70 6.60 1.28 16.12
N ASP A 71 6.60 2.35 16.93
CA ASP A 71 6.01 2.35 18.26
C ASP A 71 4.48 2.25 18.19
N THR A 72 3.93 1.26 18.92
CA THR A 72 2.48 1.09 19.08
C THR A 72 1.79 2.26 19.79
N SER A 73 2.52 3.13 20.46
CA SER A 73 2.00 4.38 21.04
C SER A 73 1.86 5.52 20.01
N ASN A 74 2.41 5.36 18.80
CA ASN A 74 2.27 6.35 17.75
C ASN A 74 0.84 6.34 17.17
N PHE A 75 0.02 7.27 17.60
CA PHE A 75 -1.40 7.39 17.21
C PHE A 75 -1.61 7.79 15.75
N TYR A 76 -0.58 8.22 15.04
CA TYR A 76 -0.68 8.50 13.60
C TYR A 76 -0.61 7.23 12.72
N LEU A 77 -0.27 6.08 13.29
CA LEU A 77 -0.21 4.82 12.57
C LEU A 77 -1.48 3.99 12.78
N SER A 78 -2.09 3.56 11.68
CA SER A 78 -3.26 2.67 11.69
C SER A 78 -2.90 1.20 11.59
N PHE A 79 -1.80 0.88 10.90
CA PHE A 79 -1.36 -0.47 10.65
C PHE A 79 0.15 -0.54 10.52
N CYS A 80 0.73 -1.63 10.97
CA CYS A 80 2.14 -1.94 10.84
C CYS A 80 2.35 -3.44 10.63
N CYS A 81 3.17 -3.80 9.66
CA CYS A 81 3.64 -5.17 9.49
C CYS A 81 5.05 -5.19 8.87
N ALA A 82 5.74 -6.33 8.97
CA ALA A 82 6.99 -6.52 8.22
C ALA A 82 6.73 -6.37 6.71
N ALA A 83 7.66 -5.74 6.00
CA ALA A 83 7.54 -5.44 4.58
C ALA A 83 8.36 -6.40 3.72
N ALA A 84 9.61 -6.05 3.49
CA ALA A 84 10.50 -6.75 2.59
C ALA A 84 11.40 -7.76 3.32
N TYR A 85 12.03 -8.65 2.54
CA TYR A 85 13.04 -9.54 3.08
C TYR A 85 14.17 -8.75 3.74
N THR A 86 14.51 -9.20 4.94
CA THR A 86 15.76 -8.85 5.58
C THR A 86 16.87 -9.73 5.02
N HIS A 87 17.98 -9.13 4.61
CA HIS A 87 19.09 -9.92 4.10
C HIS A 87 19.69 -10.79 5.19
N LYS A 88 19.96 -12.08 4.86
CA LYS A 88 20.51 -13.06 5.80
C LYS A 88 21.82 -12.64 6.48
N SER A 89 22.60 -11.73 5.89
CA SER A 89 23.81 -11.21 6.48
C SER A 89 23.57 -10.36 7.74
N ILE A 90 22.34 -9.90 8.00
CA ILE A 90 22.00 -9.20 9.25
C ILE A 90 22.26 -10.10 10.46
N TYR A 91 22.08 -11.42 10.31
CA TYR A 91 22.37 -12.40 11.36
C TYR A 91 23.87 -12.58 11.62
N GLN A 92 24.71 -12.18 10.66
CA GLN A 92 26.15 -12.35 10.72
C GLN A 92 26.87 -11.07 11.16
N HIS A 93 26.24 -9.92 11.00
CA HIS A 93 26.81 -8.62 11.33
C HIS A 93 26.18 -8.07 12.62
N LYS A 94 26.98 -8.08 13.69
CA LYS A 94 26.61 -7.43 14.96
C LYS A 94 26.85 -5.92 14.85
N GLY A 95 26.08 -5.22 14.04
CA GLY A 95 26.24 -3.79 13.93
C GLY A 95 25.28 -3.15 12.92
N PRO A 96 25.01 -1.86 13.07
CA PRO A 96 24.03 -1.13 12.26
C PRO A 96 24.64 -0.77 10.90
N ALA A 97 24.57 -1.70 9.96
CA ALA A 97 24.74 -1.33 8.57
C ALA A 97 23.32 -1.12 8.01
N GLU A 98 22.86 0.11 7.95
CA GLU A 98 21.50 0.52 7.55
C GLU A 98 21.01 -0.14 6.25
N HIS A 99 21.92 -0.40 5.31
CA HIS A 99 21.62 -0.98 4.01
C HIS A 99 21.36 -2.49 4.00
N ILE A 100 21.54 -3.21 5.11
CA ILE A 100 21.26 -4.66 5.17
C ILE A 100 19.86 -4.99 5.69
N HIS A 101 19.11 -3.99 6.12
CA HIS A 101 17.77 -4.18 6.66
C HIS A 101 16.74 -4.57 5.59
N VAL A 102 17.02 -4.28 4.31
CA VAL A 102 16.18 -4.64 3.17
C VAL A 102 17.03 -5.35 2.12
N ALA A 103 16.61 -6.55 1.71
CA ALA A 103 17.38 -7.33 0.74
C ALA A 103 17.34 -6.72 -0.67
N GLY A 104 16.21 -6.18 -1.08
CA GLY A 104 16.02 -5.56 -2.39
C GLY A 104 16.32 -4.06 -2.42
N ASN A 105 16.24 -3.47 -3.61
CA ASN A 105 16.25 -2.02 -3.72
C ASN A 105 15.02 -1.44 -3.01
N HIS A 106 15.21 -0.31 -2.32
CA HIS A 106 14.13 0.37 -1.62
C HIS A 106 14.34 1.88 -1.58
N ILE A 107 13.27 2.60 -1.34
CA ILE A 107 13.28 4.05 -1.07
C ILE A 107 12.72 4.24 0.33
N ASP A 108 13.53 4.87 1.17
CA ASP A 108 13.19 5.33 2.51
C ASP A 108 13.53 6.81 2.62
N GLY A 109 12.61 7.60 3.18
CA GLY A 109 12.81 9.07 3.27
C GLY A 109 13.03 9.76 1.91
N GLY A 110 12.61 9.15 0.79
CA GLY A 110 12.82 9.65 -0.57
C GLY A 110 14.20 9.34 -1.16
N GLU A 111 15.07 8.65 -0.42
CA GLU A 111 16.39 8.22 -0.88
C GLU A 111 16.39 6.78 -1.38
N LEU A 112 17.01 6.54 -2.55
CA LEU A 112 17.13 5.20 -3.13
C LEU A 112 18.35 4.48 -2.55
N HIS A 113 18.08 3.40 -1.83
CA HIS A 113 19.08 2.45 -1.33
C HIS A 113 19.13 1.22 -2.23
N ARG A 114 20.32 0.80 -2.59
CA ARG A 114 20.53 -0.39 -3.43
C ARG A 114 20.60 -1.64 -2.56
N GLY A 115 19.79 -2.62 -2.91
CA GLY A 115 19.87 -3.95 -2.33
C GLY A 115 21.06 -4.77 -2.83
N TYR A 116 21.09 -6.03 -2.45
CA TYR A 116 22.15 -6.95 -2.86
C TYR A 116 21.97 -7.41 -4.31
N PRO A 117 23.06 -7.42 -5.12
CA PRO A 117 22.97 -7.75 -6.54
C PRO A 117 22.52 -9.18 -6.83
N ASP A 118 22.77 -10.11 -5.90
CA ASP A 118 22.46 -11.55 -6.08
C ASP A 118 21.04 -11.95 -5.66
N ASP A 119 20.21 -10.95 -5.40
CA ASP A 119 18.84 -11.21 -4.96
C ASP A 119 17.96 -11.62 -6.16
N THR A 120 17.69 -12.92 -6.23
CA THR A 120 16.83 -13.53 -7.28
C THR A 120 15.38 -13.67 -6.84
N ILE A 121 15.07 -13.39 -5.56
CA ILE A 121 13.73 -13.58 -4.99
C ILE A 121 12.85 -12.36 -5.27
N ASN A 122 13.43 -11.16 -5.31
CA ASN A 122 12.70 -9.91 -5.53
C ASN A 122 12.27 -9.75 -7.00
N THR A 123 11.17 -10.39 -7.36
CA THR A 123 10.64 -10.41 -8.75
C THR A 123 9.69 -9.27 -9.06
N GLY A 124 9.29 -8.48 -8.06
CA GLY A 124 8.45 -7.30 -8.19
C GLY A 124 8.76 -6.25 -7.13
N GLY A 125 7.85 -5.31 -6.97
CA GLY A 125 7.95 -4.29 -5.94
C GLY A 125 6.69 -3.48 -5.75
N PHE A 126 6.70 -2.68 -4.71
CA PHE A 126 5.67 -1.73 -4.35
C PHE A 126 6.25 -0.32 -4.40
N VAL A 127 5.52 0.62 -4.98
CA VAL A 127 5.91 2.02 -5.09
C VAL A 127 4.77 2.92 -4.61
N VAL A 128 5.12 4.00 -3.91
CA VAL A 128 4.19 5.03 -3.41
C VAL A 128 4.68 6.39 -3.86
N TYR A 129 3.77 7.24 -4.32
CA TYR A 129 4.08 8.56 -4.84
C TYR A 129 3.58 9.66 -3.90
N PRO A 130 4.32 10.79 -3.83
CA PRO A 130 3.81 11.98 -3.17
C PRO A 130 2.70 12.64 -4.00
N TYR A 131 1.82 13.38 -3.35
CA TYR A 131 0.85 14.20 -4.07
C TYR A 131 1.56 15.39 -4.79
N PRO A 132 1.18 15.78 -6.01
CA PRO A 132 0.16 15.16 -6.88
C PRO A 132 0.61 13.82 -7.45
N TYR A 133 -0.30 12.84 -7.46
CA TYR A 133 0.02 11.48 -7.91
C TYR A 133 0.20 11.42 -9.42
N PRO A 134 1.21 10.70 -9.94
CA PRO A 134 1.29 10.38 -11.34
C PRO A 134 0.14 9.40 -11.70
N GLU A 135 -0.44 9.55 -12.88
CA GLU A 135 -1.49 8.66 -13.38
C GLU A 135 -2.69 8.50 -12.42
N ASP A 136 -2.96 9.51 -11.58
CA ASP A 136 -3.99 9.48 -10.53
C ASP A 136 -3.85 8.29 -9.55
N CYS A 137 -2.63 7.76 -9.40
CA CYS A 137 -2.34 6.59 -8.59
C CYS A 137 -1.35 6.92 -7.47
N GLN A 138 -1.82 6.80 -6.22
CA GLN A 138 -0.95 6.97 -5.05
C GLN A 138 0.09 5.87 -4.92
N TRP A 139 -0.25 4.65 -5.29
CA TRP A 139 0.59 3.47 -5.12
C TRP A 139 0.42 2.48 -6.28
N LYS A 140 1.41 1.61 -6.47
CA LYS A 140 1.33 0.54 -7.46
C LYS A 140 2.15 -0.68 -7.03
N ILE A 141 1.63 -1.87 -7.33
CA ILE A 141 2.39 -3.13 -7.32
C ILE A 141 2.84 -3.37 -8.76
N VAL A 142 4.12 -3.68 -8.96
CA VAL A 142 4.74 -3.75 -10.28
C VAL A 142 5.73 -4.90 -10.37
N ASP A 143 6.05 -5.34 -11.59
CA ASP A 143 7.14 -6.26 -11.82
C ASP A 143 8.53 -5.62 -11.59
N ARG A 144 9.57 -6.44 -11.60
CA ARG A 144 10.95 -6.00 -11.37
C ARG A 144 11.43 -4.96 -12.38
N GLN A 145 11.04 -5.09 -13.66
CA GLN A 145 11.48 -4.18 -14.71
C GLN A 145 10.83 -2.81 -14.55
N GLU A 146 9.52 -2.80 -14.35
CA GLU A 146 8.77 -1.56 -14.10
C GLU A 146 9.22 -0.89 -12.80
N PHE A 147 9.48 -1.66 -11.73
CA PHE A 147 10.04 -1.12 -10.49
C PHE A 147 11.36 -0.36 -10.74
N ALA A 148 12.29 -0.97 -11.47
CA ALA A 148 13.58 -0.35 -11.78
C ALA A 148 13.44 0.95 -12.60
N GLN A 149 12.47 0.99 -13.52
CA GLN A 149 12.15 2.19 -14.30
C GLN A 149 11.58 3.30 -13.41
N ARG A 150 10.63 2.97 -12.52
CA ARG A 150 9.95 3.95 -11.66
C ARG A 150 10.88 4.59 -10.65
N VAL A 151 11.73 3.81 -9.98
CA VAL A 151 12.69 4.35 -8.99
C VAL A 151 13.82 5.17 -9.63
N SER A 152 14.01 5.04 -10.95
CA SER A 152 15.01 5.78 -11.73
C SER A 152 14.41 6.94 -12.53
N SER A 153 13.09 7.13 -12.49
CA SER A 153 12.38 8.18 -13.24
C SER A 153 12.60 9.57 -12.61
N GLU A 154 12.25 10.63 -13.36
CA GLU A 154 12.25 12.00 -12.83
C GLU A 154 11.19 12.18 -11.74
N THR A 155 10.00 11.57 -11.93
CA THR A 155 8.95 11.50 -10.91
C THR A 155 9.18 10.28 -10.05
N LYS A 156 10.02 10.43 -9.02
CA LYS A 156 10.37 9.32 -8.13
C LYS A 156 9.28 9.04 -7.11
N PRO A 157 9.06 7.75 -6.75
CA PRO A 157 8.30 7.41 -5.57
C PRO A 157 8.93 8.03 -4.30
N CYS A 158 8.13 8.34 -3.30
CA CYS A 158 8.61 8.75 -1.98
C CYS A 158 8.93 7.54 -1.10
N THR A 159 8.28 6.40 -1.36
CA THR A 159 8.47 5.12 -0.68
C THR A 159 8.44 4.00 -1.70
N ALA A 160 9.34 3.05 -1.60
CA ALA A 160 9.33 1.86 -2.45
C ALA A 160 10.12 0.71 -1.82
N PHE A 161 9.75 -0.53 -2.13
CA PHE A 161 10.57 -1.69 -1.81
C PHE A 161 10.33 -2.83 -2.79
N GLN A 162 11.37 -3.62 -3.02
CA GLN A 162 11.28 -4.85 -3.82
C GLN A 162 10.92 -6.04 -2.94
N GLN A 163 10.12 -6.94 -3.52
CA GLN A 163 9.75 -8.20 -2.89
C GLN A 163 9.30 -9.21 -3.96
N GLU A 164 8.99 -10.45 -3.56
CA GLU A 164 8.50 -11.47 -4.47
C GLU A 164 7.08 -11.17 -4.93
N LEU A 165 6.90 -11.09 -6.25
CA LEU A 165 5.60 -10.87 -6.90
C LEU A 165 4.85 -12.18 -7.02
N LEU A 166 3.63 -12.24 -6.49
CA LEU A 166 2.79 -13.44 -6.49
C LEU A 166 1.74 -13.41 -7.61
N ILE A 167 1.09 -12.27 -7.78
CA ILE A 167 0.04 -12.04 -8.79
C ILE A 167 0.28 -10.67 -9.42
N LEU A 168 0.07 -10.57 -10.74
CA LEU A 168 0.07 -9.32 -11.49
C LEU A 168 -1.02 -9.39 -12.57
N ASP A 169 -1.87 -8.38 -12.64
CA ASP A 169 -3.02 -8.32 -13.56
C ASP A 169 -3.89 -9.61 -13.50
N GLY A 170 -4.15 -10.12 -12.29
CA GLY A 170 -4.91 -11.33 -12.05
C GLY A 170 -4.20 -12.64 -12.47
N LYS A 171 -2.90 -12.59 -12.80
CA LYS A 171 -2.13 -13.76 -13.26
C LYS A 171 -1.09 -14.16 -12.23
N ILE A 172 -1.08 -15.43 -11.85
CA ILE A 172 -0.05 -16.00 -10.97
C ILE A 172 1.32 -15.86 -11.63
N GLN A 173 2.27 -15.32 -10.86
CA GLN A 173 3.65 -15.18 -11.27
C GLN A 173 4.48 -16.39 -10.82
N ARG A 174 5.63 -16.58 -11.49
CA ARG A 174 6.58 -17.58 -11.02
C ARG A 174 7.31 -17.05 -9.80
N PHE A 175 7.10 -17.68 -8.66
CA PHE A 175 7.84 -17.40 -7.44
C PHE A 175 9.05 -18.32 -7.28
N ASN A 176 10.11 -17.81 -6.64
CA ASN A 176 11.39 -18.49 -6.50
C ASN A 176 11.62 -19.07 -5.10
N ARG A 177 10.75 -18.75 -4.14
CA ARG A 177 10.85 -19.30 -2.80
C ARG A 177 10.36 -20.72 -2.72
N PRO A 178 10.86 -21.52 -1.74
CA PRO A 178 10.38 -22.88 -1.54
C PRO A 178 8.89 -22.93 -1.20
N ASP A 179 8.17 -23.82 -1.86
CA ASP A 179 6.76 -24.11 -1.58
C ASP A 179 6.64 -25.05 -0.39
N ARG A 180 6.49 -24.49 0.81
CA ARG A 180 6.43 -25.25 2.07
C ARG A 180 5.34 -24.69 3.01
N PRO A 181 4.84 -25.50 3.96
CA PRO A 181 3.78 -25.06 4.87
C PRO A 181 4.26 -23.99 5.85
N GLU A 182 3.83 -22.74 5.63
CA GLU A 182 4.12 -21.59 6.49
C GLU A 182 2.87 -20.69 6.62
N ASN A 183 2.96 -19.68 7.48
CA ASN A 183 2.01 -18.56 7.44
C ASN A 183 2.45 -17.61 6.33
N TYR A 184 1.50 -17.15 5.53
CA TYR A 184 1.75 -16.24 4.41
C TYR A 184 0.95 -14.97 4.57
N ARG A 185 1.54 -13.87 4.08
CA ARG A 185 0.95 -12.54 4.01
C ARG A 185 1.28 -11.94 2.65
N ALA A 186 0.36 -11.16 2.12
CA ALA A 186 0.58 -10.39 0.91
C ALA A 186 0.02 -8.97 1.05
N LEU A 187 0.67 -8.02 0.40
CA LEU A 187 0.12 -6.71 0.07
C LEU A 187 -0.62 -6.86 -1.24
N CYS A 188 -1.89 -6.52 -1.28
CA CYS A 188 -2.77 -6.82 -2.39
C CYS A 188 -3.49 -5.59 -2.93
N ASN A 189 -3.69 -5.59 -4.25
CA ASN A 189 -4.70 -4.80 -4.92
C ASN A 189 -5.98 -5.64 -5.04
N TYR A 190 -7.03 -5.23 -4.37
CA TYR A 190 -8.35 -5.84 -4.46
C TYR A 190 -9.37 -4.80 -4.93
N LYS A 191 -9.81 -4.90 -6.18
CA LYS A 191 -10.78 -3.98 -6.79
C LYS A 191 -10.37 -2.51 -6.64
N GLY A 192 -9.11 -2.21 -6.92
CA GLY A 192 -8.56 -0.86 -6.81
C GLY A 192 -8.27 -0.39 -5.37
N ARG A 193 -8.49 -1.24 -4.35
CA ARG A 193 -8.18 -0.93 -2.95
C ARG A 193 -6.93 -1.68 -2.49
N LEU A 194 -6.02 -0.96 -1.86
CA LEU A 194 -4.88 -1.58 -1.20
C LEU A 194 -5.32 -2.26 0.10
N CYS A 195 -4.90 -3.50 0.29
CA CYS A 195 -5.15 -4.25 1.51
C CYS A 195 -3.97 -5.17 1.84
N VAL A 196 -3.90 -5.58 3.10
CA VAL A 196 -3.00 -6.65 3.55
C VAL A 196 -3.83 -7.90 3.77
N VAL A 197 -3.37 -9.04 3.24
CA VAL A 197 -4.08 -10.31 3.31
C VAL A 197 -3.22 -11.37 3.98
N ASP A 198 -3.76 -11.99 5.03
CA ASP A 198 -3.13 -13.11 5.75
C ASP A 198 -3.80 -14.43 5.39
N GLY A 199 -3.01 -15.49 5.22
CA GLY A 199 -3.51 -16.85 5.32
C GLY A 199 -3.87 -17.17 6.77
N THR A 200 -5.07 -17.71 7.02
CA THR A 200 -5.56 -17.98 8.39
C THR A 200 -4.90 -19.20 9.04
N GLN A 201 -4.17 -19.98 8.27
CA GLN A 201 -3.47 -21.19 8.73
C GLN A 201 -2.15 -21.39 7.96
N LYS A 202 -1.29 -22.26 8.48
CA LYS A 202 -0.10 -22.73 7.75
C LYS A 202 -0.52 -23.54 6.53
N GLN A 203 0.00 -23.17 5.38
CA GLN A 203 -0.30 -23.78 4.08
C GLN A 203 0.88 -23.65 3.12
N LEU A 204 0.84 -24.35 1.98
CA LEU A 204 1.81 -24.13 0.91
C LEU A 204 1.66 -22.74 0.30
N LEU A 205 2.75 -22.17 -0.20
CA LEU A 205 2.70 -20.87 -0.88
C LEU A 205 1.78 -20.94 -2.12
N SER A 206 1.90 -22.03 -2.90
CA SER A 206 1.01 -22.28 -4.04
C SER A 206 -0.47 -22.24 -3.64
N SER A 207 -0.83 -22.93 -2.55
CA SER A 207 -2.21 -22.92 -2.04
C SER A 207 -2.65 -21.52 -1.59
N PHE A 208 -1.77 -20.75 -0.96
CA PHE A 208 -2.07 -19.36 -0.57
C PHE A 208 -2.33 -18.49 -1.81
N VAL A 209 -1.49 -18.62 -2.85
CA VAL A 209 -1.65 -17.87 -4.10
C VAL A 209 -2.92 -18.26 -4.83
N ASP A 210 -3.27 -19.56 -4.85
CA ASP A 210 -4.54 -20.04 -5.42
C ASP A 210 -5.76 -19.43 -4.69
N LEU A 211 -5.70 -19.32 -3.35
CA LEU A 211 -6.76 -18.64 -2.57
C LEU A 211 -6.88 -17.17 -2.92
N LEU A 212 -5.75 -16.45 -3.08
CA LEU A 212 -5.75 -15.04 -3.51
C LEU A 212 -6.37 -14.89 -4.90
N CYS A 213 -6.03 -15.75 -5.86
CA CYS A 213 -6.64 -15.74 -7.18
C CYS A 213 -8.14 -16.03 -7.14
N ASN A 214 -8.58 -17.02 -6.34
CA ASN A 214 -10.00 -17.34 -6.18
C ASN A 214 -10.80 -16.22 -5.52
N ALA A 215 -10.13 -15.34 -4.76
CA ALA A 215 -10.70 -14.14 -4.18
C ALA A 215 -10.68 -12.92 -5.12
N ASP A 216 -10.35 -13.11 -6.41
CA ASP A 216 -10.26 -12.05 -7.42
C ASP A 216 -9.23 -10.95 -7.08
N ILE A 217 -8.10 -11.30 -6.46
CA ILE A 217 -6.98 -10.37 -6.25
C ILE A 217 -6.33 -10.03 -7.59
N GLU A 218 -6.22 -8.74 -7.90
CA GLU A 218 -5.63 -8.24 -9.14
C GLU A 218 -4.12 -8.28 -9.10
N ASP A 219 -3.51 -7.79 -8.02
CA ASP A 219 -2.07 -7.80 -7.80
C ASP A 219 -1.76 -8.24 -6.38
N ALA A 220 -0.68 -9.00 -6.20
CA ALA A 220 -0.21 -9.43 -4.89
C ALA A 220 1.31 -9.47 -4.82
N LEU A 221 1.84 -8.79 -3.80
CA LEU A 221 3.25 -8.80 -3.45
C LEU A 221 3.42 -9.48 -2.09
N TYR A 222 4.32 -10.45 -1.99
CA TYR A 222 4.59 -11.11 -0.72
C TYR A 222 5.06 -10.10 0.34
N LEU A 223 4.67 -10.30 1.60
CA LEU A 223 5.21 -9.59 2.74
C LEU A 223 5.93 -10.56 3.68
N ASP A 224 7.03 -10.15 4.29
CA ASP A 224 7.84 -11.05 5.11
C ASP A 224 7.07 -11.53 6.34
N MET A 225 6.99 -12.86 6.50
CA MET A 225 6.28 -13.56 7.57
C MET A 225 7.15 -14.50 8.37
N GLY A 226 8.45 -14.51 8.15
CA GLY A 226 9.38 -15.37 8.90
C GLY A 226 9.32 -15.13 10.41
N ASP A 227 10.47 -15.03 11.05
CA ASP A 227 10.54 -14.65 12.47
C ASP A 227 10.10 -13.21 12.74
N TRP A 228 9.88 -12.44 11.67
CA TRP A 228 9.50 -11.02 11.64
C TRP A 228 8.01 -10.76 11.47
N LYS A 229 7.16 -11.74 11.61
CA LYS A 229 5.72 -11.62 11.40
C LYS A 229 4.99 -10.66 12.33
N TYR A 230 5.69 -10.04 13.29
CA TYR A 230 5.12 -9.03 14.16
C TYR A 230 4.33 -8.01 13.37
N SER A 231 3.10 -7.78 13.81
CA SER A 231 2.20 -6.86 13.15
C SER A 231 1.08 -6.47 14.08
N TRP A 232 0.54 -5.29 13.85
CA TRP A 232 -0.56 -4.75 14.63
C TRP A 232 -1.39 -3.78 13.79
N TYR A 233 -2.61 -3.54 14.25
CA TYR A 233 -3.48 -2.52 13.69
C TYR A 233 -4.17 -1.77 14.82
N ARG A 234 -4.77 -0.63 14.48
CA ARG A 234 -5.53 0.21 15.39
C ARG A 234 -6.93 0.38 14.85
N ASP A 235 -7.95 0.14 15.69
CA ASP A 235 -9.31 0.48 15.32
C ASP A 235 -9.45 2.00 15.25
N TYR A 236 -10.15 2.43 14.25
CA TYR A 236 -10.58 3.80 14.16
C TYR A 236 -11.66 4.05 15.21
N PRO A 237 -11.64 5.17 15.93
CA PRO A 237 -12.75 5.53 16.78
C PRO A 237 -14.01 5.77 15.91
N GLU A 238 -15.16 5.30 16.38
CA GLU A 238 -16.45 5.55 15.73
C GLU A 238 -16.82 7.04 15.74
N ASP A 239 -16.23 7.81 16.66
CA ASP A 239 -16.40 9.25 16.82
C ASP A 239 -15.04 9.94 16.78
N ILE A 240 -14.93 11.03 16.02
CA ILE A 240 -13.70 11.81 15.85
C ILE A 240 -13.19 12.41 17.17
N ASP A 241 -14.08 12.60 18.13
CA ASP A 241 -13.77 13.12 19.47
C ASP A 241 -13.39 12.00 20.46
N SER A 242 -13.49 10.74 20.08
CA SER A 242 -13.12 9.62 20.94
C SER A 242 -11.61 9.36 20.90
N GLU A 243 -11.04 8.90 22.02
CA GLU A 243 -9.64 8.52 22.06
C GLU A 243 -9.36 7.34 21.11
N TRP A 244 -8.24 7.41 20.40
CA TRP A 244 -7.76 6.35 19.52
C TRP A 244 -7.65 5.03 20.29
N GLY A 245 -8.20 3.98 19.73
CA GLY A 245 -8.10 2.64 20.30
C GLY A 245 -6.65 2.19 20.49
N ALA A 246 -6.41 1.33 21.48
CA ALA A 246 -5.11 0.71 21.65
C ALA A 246 -4.73 -0.14 20.43
N ALA A 247 -3.43 -0.24 20.11
CA ALA A 247 -2.97 -1.11 19.06
C ALA A 247 -3.34 -2.58 19.36
N LYS A 248 -3.98 -3.25 18.42
CA LYS A 248 -4.33 -4.66 18.47
C LYS A 248 -3.26 -5.47 17.79
N ILE A 249 -2.61 -6.38 18.52
CA ILE A 249 -1.55 -7.24 18.00
C ILE A 249 -2.16 -8.35 17.15
N ILE A 250 -1.76 -8.43 15.88
CA ILE A 250 -2.11 -9.54 14.98
C ILE A 250 -1.16 -10.72 15.24
N TYR A 251 0.14 -10.44 15.22
CA TYR A 251 1.19 -11.39 15.55
C TYR A 251 2.12 -10.79 16.60
N PRO A 252 2.30 -11.46 17.75
CA PRO A 252 3.17 -10.95 18.81
C PRO A 252 4.64 -11.04 18.44
N LYS A 253 5.45 -10.25 19.10
CA LYS A 253 6.91 -10.42 19.08
C LYS A 253 7.28 -11.80 19.65
N PRO A 254 8.34 -12.43 19.13
CA PRO A 254 8.86 -13.65 19.74
C PRO A 254 9.38 -13.37 21.16
N GLU A 255 9.04 -14.25 22.09
CA GLU A 255 9.37 -14.08 23.53
C GLU A 255 10.86 -14.11 23.85
N LYS A 256 11.70 -14.71 23.03
CA LYS A 256 13.13 -14.89 23.28
C LYS A 256 13.97 -14.58 22.05
N GLY A 257 14.94 -13.74 22.29
CA GLY A 257 16.15 -13.41 21.53
C GLY A 257 16.23 -13.81 20.06
N GLY A 258 16.62 -12.87 19.22
CA GLY A 258 16.75 -13.07 17.78
C GLY A 258 15.67 -12.38 16.95
N TYR A 259 14.81 -11.59 17.57
CA TYR A 259 13.94 -10.70 16.83
C TYR A 259 14.76 -9.50 16.34
N TYR A 260 14.92 -9.44 15.04
CA TYR A 260 15.61 -8.35 14.35
C TYR A 260 14.68 -7.82 13.28
N GLY A 261 13.47 -7.41 13.68
CA GLY A 261 12.60 -6.67 12.78
C GLY A 261 13.37 -5.51 12.19
N SER A 262 13.40 -5.38 10.89
CA SER A 262 14.36 -4.51 10.25
C SER A 262 13.76 -3.58 9.23
N ASN A 263 12.54 -3.86 8.78
CA ASN A 263 11.82 -2.97 7.88
C ASN A 263 10.30 -3.25 7.98
N TRP A 264 9.54 -2.17 7.93
CA TRP A 264 8.14 -2.15 8.26
C TRP A 264 7.34 -1.40 7.21
N LEU A 265 6.27 -2.01 6.73
CA LEU A 265 5.23 -1.31 5.99
C LEU A 265 4.28 -0.69 7.01
N VAL A 266 4.11 0.62 6.92
CA VAL A 266 3.25 1.39 7.83
C VAL A 266 2.22 2.19 7.05
N PHE A 267 1.03 2.31 7.63
CA PHE A 267 -0.06 3.11 7.10
C PHE A 267 -0.37 4.23 8.08
N TYR A 268 -0.37 5.45 7.57
CA TYR A 268 -0.64 6.65 8.36
C TYR A 268 -2.09 7.10 8.19
N LEU A 269 -2.65 7.61 9.25
CA LEU A 269 -4.03 8.11 9.32
C LEU A 269 -4.17 9.54 8.85
N VAL A 270 -3.10 10.31 8.98
CA VAL A 270 -3.05 11.73 8.64
C VAL A 270 -1.72 12.01 7.93
N ASN A 271 -1.75 12.91 6.96
CA ASN A 271 -0.56 13.41 6.28
C ASN A 271 0.18 14.43 7.14
#